data_e88c82bdc350ca09e3bc164e5d6c493f
#
_entry.id   e88c82bdc350ca09e3bc164e5d6c493f
#
_cell.length_a   1.000
_cell.length_b   1.000
_cell.length_c   1.000
_cell.angle_alpha   90.00
_cell.angle_beta   90.00
_cell.angle_gamma   90.00
#
_symmetry.space_group_name_H-M   'P 1'
#
loop_
_entity.id
_entity.type
_entity.pdbx_description
1 polymer ?
#
loop_
_entity_poly.entity_id
_entity_poly.type
_entity_poly.pdbx_seq_one_letter_code
_entity_poly.pdbx_strand_id
1 'polypeptide(L)'
;MKKIFYLLISLILLINISACTGYEPIFSSTNLKFKIADYSISGDKKLGNQIYSKLYNLSRSTKKTSEVKNIYLLINASKNKNATAKDGAGKILGYRINLSITITIQDVMTGNEILNENFSFFSVYKAQDQFSETIKLENQTTQNLINKIYQDLLIKLSEKLL
;
A
#
# COMPACT_ATOMS: atom_id res chain seq x y z
N MET A 1 -28.81 49.35 -8.82
CA MET A 1 -27.75 49.10 -7.81
C MET A 1 -27.80 47.67 -7.26
N LYS A 2 -28.95 47.13 -6.79
CA LYS A 2 -29.05 45.77 -6.23
C LYS A 2 -28.63 44.64 -7.19
N LYS A 3 -28.99 44.73 -8.50
CA LYS A 3 -28.63 43.72 -9.52
C LYS A 3 -27.11 43.62 -9.77
N ILE A 4 -26.42 44.78 -9.77
CA ILE A 4 -24.95 44.82 -9.93
C ILE A 4 -24.24 44.22 -8.72
N PHE A 5 -24.79 44.44 -7.53
CA PHE A 5 -24.27 43.85 -6.29
C PHE A 5 -24.35 42.31 -6.28
N TYR A 6 -25.47 41.72 -6.71
CA TYR A 6 -25.62 40.27 -6.84
C TYR A 6 -24.69 39.68 -7.92
N LEU A 7 -24.46 40.40 -9.00
CA LEU A 7 -23.57 39.98 -10.07
C LEU A 7 -22.10 39.96 -9.59
N LEU A 8 -21.70 40.95 -8.77
CA LEU A 8 -20.37 41.01 -8.16
C LEU A 8 -20.17 39.87 -7.14
N ILE A 9 -21.15 39.58 -6.29
CA ILE A 9 -21.09 38.47 -5.34
C ILE A 9 -21.00 37.13 -6.07
N SER A 10 -21.76 36.93 -7.14
CA SER A 10 -21.70 35.71 -7.97
C SER A 10 -20.34 35.53 -8.62
N LEU A 11 -19.71 36.59 -9.09
CA LEU A 11 -18.39 36.57 -9.70
C LEU A 11 -17.30 36.21 -8.69
N ILE A 12 -17.38 36.76 -7.44
CA ILE A 12 -16.44 36.45 -6.36
C ILE A 12 -16.58 34.98 -5.92
N LEU A 13 -17.81 34.44 -5.92
CA LEU A 13 -18.05 33.03 -5.57
C LEU A 13 -17.44 32.07 -6.61
N LEU A 14 -17.50 32.41 -7.90
CA LEU A 14 -16.92 31.61 -8.99
C LEU A 14 -15.38 31.51 -8.94
N ILE A 15 -14.72 32.58 -8.47
CA ILE A 15 -13.24 32.60 -8.36
C ILE A 15 -12.71 31.68 -7.29
N ASN A 16 -13.49 31.41 -6.23
CA ASN A 16 -13.05 30.53 -5.12
C ASN A 16 -13.12 29.03 -5.43
N ILE A 17 -13.73 28.59 -6.53
CA ILE A 17 -13.86 27.16 -6.89
C ILE A 17 -12.57 26.62 -7.54
N SER A 18 -11.66 27.48 -8.00
CA SER A 18 -10.42 27.09 -8.68
C SER A 18 -9.24 26.74 -7.74
N ALA A 19 -9.40 26.84 -6.44
CA ALA A 19 -8.30 26.71 -5.45
C ALA A 19 -7.94 25.25 -5.06
N CYS A 20 -8.59 24.24 -5.64
CA CYS A 20 -8.31 22.83 -5.30
C CYS A 20 -7.42 22.09 -6.32
N THR A 21 -6.69 22.77 -7.20
CA THR A 21 -5.79 22.12 -8.16
C THR A 21 -4.33 22.20 -7.70
N GLY A 22 -3.97 21.49 -6.66
CA GLY A 22 -2.57 21.58 -6.19
C GLY A 22 -2.12 20.52 -5.20
N TYR A 23 -2.93 19.51 -4.90
CA TYR A 23 -2.45 18.37 -4.12
C TYR A 23 -1.79 17.36 -5.07
N GLU A 24 -0.52 17.58 -5.40
CA GLU A 24 0.32 16.47 -5.86
C GLU A 24 0.65 15.63 -4.63
N PRO A 25 0.22 14.35 -4.57
CA PRO A 25 0.64 13.47 -3.49
C PRO A 25 2.17 13.41 -3.53
N ILE A 26 2.80 13.68 -2.39
CA ILE A 26 4.27 13.70 -2.19
C ILE A 26 4.91 12.39 -2.68
N PHE A 27 4.12 11.33 -2.79
CA PHE A 27 4.44 10.03 -3.39
C PHE A 27 3.83 9.88 -4.79
N SER A 28 3.99 10.89 -5.66
CA SER A 28 3.69 10.64 -7.06
C SER A 28 4.70 9.62 -7.59
N SER A 29 4.19 8.53 -8.16
CA SER A 29 4.94 7.41 -8.75
C SER A 29 5.94 7.84 -9.85
N THR A 30 5.97 9.12 -10.19
CA THR A 30 6.77 9.70 -11.27
C THR A 30 8.26 9.76 -10.98
N ASN A 31 8.69 9.67 -9.71
CA ASN A 31 10.10 9.84 -9.32
C ASN A 31 10.84 8.50 -9.11
N LEU A 32 10.11 7.40 -8.89
CA LEU A 32 10.74 6.09 -8.70
C LEU A 32 11.03 5.44 -10.06
N LYS A 33 12.31 5.43 -10.47
CA LYS A 33 12.75 4.95 -11.78
C LYS A 33 13.32 3.54 -11.69
N PHE A 34 12.46 2.52 -11.67
CA PHE A 34 12.89 1.13 -11.69
C PHE A 34 12.01 0.27 -12.59
N LYS A 35 12.56 -0.85 -13.04
CA LYS A 35 11.88 -1.92 -13.78
C LYS A 35 12.17 -3.25 -13.09
N ILE A 36 11.13 -4.01 -12.78
CA ILE A 36 11.28 -5.38 -12.25
C ILE A 36 11.68 -6.26 -13.42
N ALA A 37 12.93 -6.75 -13.40
CA ALA A 37 13.47 -7.66 -14.40
C ALA A 37 13.06 -9.10 -14.09
N ASP A 38 13.12 -9.50 -12.81
CA ASP A 38 12.73 -10.81 -12.33
C ASP A 38 12.30 -10.72 -10.85
N TYR A 39 11.60 -11.76 -10.35
CA TYR A 39 11.13 -11.80 -8.97
C TYR A 39 11.01 -13.22 -8.43
N SER A 40 11.06 -13.35 -7.10
CA SER A 40 10.78 -14.58 -6.39
C SER A 40 9.87 -14.30 -5.20
N ILE A 41 8.88 -15.19 -4.99
CA ILE A 41 7.93 -15.08 -3.87
C ILE A 41 7.98 -16.37 -3.07
N SER A 42 8.21 -16.23 -1.76
CA SER A 42 8.20 -17.31 -0.78
C SER A 42 7.16 -17.07 0.32
N GLY A 43 6.81 -18.13 1.07
CA GLY A 43 5.79 -18.06 2.11
C GLY A 43 4.37 -18.01 1.55
N ASP A 44 3.53 -17.08 2.03
CA ASP A 44 2.15 -16.89 1.53
C ASP A 44 2.18 -16.23 0.15
N LYS A 45 2.08 -17.07 -0.89
CA LYS A 45 2.13 -16.62 -2.30
C LYS A 45 1.00 -15.65 -2.65
N LYS A 46 -0.19 -15.77 -2.02
CA LYS A 46 -1.32 -14.87 -2.30
C LYS A 46 -1.00 -13.44 -1.84
N LEU A 47 -0.44 -13.31 -0.64
CA LEU A 47 -0.02 -12.01 -0.11
C LEU A 47 1.17 -11.43 -0.88
N GLY A 48 2.17 -12.26 -1.16
CA GLY A 48 3.34 -11.85 -1.95
C GLY A 48 2.95 -11.34 -3.34
N ASN A 49 2.03 -12.05 -4.03
CA ASN A 49 1.52 -11.61 -5.34
C ASN A 49 0.76 -10.28 -5.28
N GLN A 50 0.08 -9.98 -4.18
CA GLN A 50 -0.60 -8.68 -4.02
C GLN A 50 0.40 -7.52 -3.92
N ILE A 51 1.48 -7.69 -3.17
CA ILE A 51 2.57 -6.70 -3.09
C ILE A 51 3.28 -6.59 -4.44
N TYR A 52 3.62 -7.72 -5.07
CA TYR A 52 4.24 -7.74 -6.40
C TYR A 52 3.41 -6.97 -7.42
N SER A 53 2.10 -7.23 -7.50
CA SER A 53 1.21 -6.56 -8.45
C SER A 53 1.18 -5.04 -8.26
N LYS A 54 1.19 -4.57 -7.00
CA LYS A 54 1.25 -3.13 -6.69
C LYS A 54 2.58 -2.51 -7.15
N LEU A 55 3.71 -3.17 -6.87
CA LEU A 55 5.05 -2.72 -7.32
C LEU A 55 5.20 -2.79 -8.84
N TYR A 56 4.67 -3.83 -9.47
CA TYR A 56 4.69 -3.98 -10.92
C TYR A 56 3.90 -2.86 -11.61
N ASN A 57 2.71 -2.53 -11.12
CA ASN A 57 1.92 -1.43 -11.64
C ASN A 57 2.65 -0.09 -11.46
N LEU A 58 3.31 0.12 -10.32
CA LEU A 58 4.14 1.29 -10.06
C LEU A 58 5.28 1.39 -11.08
N SER A 59 6.02 0.30 -11.31
CA SER A 59 7.15 0.26 -12.25
C SER A 59 6.74 0.55 -13.70
N ARG A 60 5.51 0.22 -14.08
CA ARG A 60 4.96 0.51 -15.43
C ARG A 60 4.51 1.96 -15.59
N SER A 61 4.10 2.62 -14.53
CA SER A 61 3.66 4.02 -14.56
C SER A 61 4.83 5.00 -14.73
N THR A 62 6.05 4.53 -14.53
CA THR A 62 7.27 5.34 -14.70
C THR A 62 7.47 5.69 -16.18
N LYS A 63 7.54 6.99 -16.51
CA LYS A 63 7.85 7.45 -17.87
C LYS A 63 9.21 6.92 -18.29
N LYS A 64 9.35 6.48 -19.56
CA LYS A 64 10.61 6.03 -20.17
C LYS A 64 11.63 7.17 -20.13
N THR A 65 12.43 7.22 -19.10
CA THR A 65 13.63 8.07 -18.98
C THR A 65 14.86 7.21 -19.09
N SER A 66 15.98 7.77 -19.54
CA SER A 66 17.23 7.06 -19.85
C SER A 66 17.93 6.36 -18.67
N GLU A 67 17.46 6.55 -17.45
CA GLU A 67 18.07 6.00 -16.22
C GLU A 67 17.07 5.16 -15.42
N VAL A 68 16.66 4.02 -15.97
CA VAL A 68 15.79 3.06 -15.26
C VAL A 68 16.63 1.92 -14.71
N LYS A 69 16.67 1.76 -13.38
CA LYS A 69 17.36 0.62 -12.73
C LYS A 69 16.57 -0.66 -12.93
N ASN A 70 17.23 -1.70 -13.45
CA ASN A 70 16.65 -3.05 -13.47
C ASN A 70 16.88 -3.72 -12.13
N ILE A 71 15.79 -4.17 -11.50
CA ILE A 71 15.85 -4.77 -10.17
C ILE A 71 15.38 -6.22 -10.18
N TYR A 72 15.97 -7.01 -9.29
CA TYR A 72 15.49 -8.31 -8.85
C TYR A 72 14.75 -8.16 -7.53
N LEU A 73 13.53 -8.69 -7.45
CA LEU A 73 12.64 -8.51 -6.30
C LEU A 73 12.41 -9.84 -5.59
N LEU A 74 12.79 -9.92 -4.32
CA LEU A 74 12.50 -11.05 -3.44
C LEU A 74 11.42 -10.64 -2.43
N ILE A 75 10.36 -11.43 -2.32
CA ILE A 75 9.27 -11.20 -1.38
C ILE A 75 9.09 -12.47 -0.54
N ASN A 76 9.21 -12.34 0.78
CA ASN A 76 8.84 -13.40 1.71
C ASN A 76 7.66 -12.91 2.58
N ALA A 77 6.49 -13.53 2.42
CA ALA A 77 5.26 -13.10 3.07
C ALA A 77 4.73 -14.17 4.03
N SER A 78 4.27 -13.73 5.19
CA SER A 78 3.60 -14.60 6.15
C SER A 78 2.38 -13.92 6.77
N LYS A 79 1.34 -14.72 7.02
CA LYS A 79 0.13 -14.31 7.73
C LYS A 79 -0.12 -15.28 8.86
N ASN A 80 -0.33 -14.74 10.06
CA ASN A 80 -0.73 -15.50 11.23
C ASN A 80 -2.03 -14.94 11.80
N LYS A 81 -2.99 -15.84 12.14
CA LYS A 81 -4.28 -15.50 12.72
C LYS A 81 -4.44 -16.20 14.06
N ASN A 82 -4.70 -15.43 15.12
CA ASN A 82 -4.89 -15.94 16.47
C ASN A 82 -6.19 -15.41 17.07
N ALA A 83 -6.88 -16.25 17.86
CA ALA A 83 -7.99 -15.79 18.68
C ALA A 83 -7.47 -14.86 19.80
N THR A 84 -8.14 -13.74 20.03
CA THR A 84 -7.75 -12.75 21.06
C THR A 84 -8.65 -12.78 22.29
N ALA A 85 -9.89 -13.21 22.13
CA ALA A 85 -10.86 -13.28 23.22
C ALA A 85 -11.83 -14.45 23.00
N LYS A 86 -12.25 -15.06 24.09
CA LYS A 86 -13.31 -16.09 24.13
C LYS A 86 -14.30 -15.75 25.24
N ASP A 87 -15.56 -16.17 25.09
CA ASP A 87 -16.54 -16.12 26.16
C ASP A 87 -16.39 -17.33 27.14
N GLY A 88 -17.25 -17.36 28.16
CA GLY A 88 -17.24 -18.42 29.14
C GLY A 88 -17.58 -19.83 28.59
N ALA A 89 -18.18 -19.92 27.41
CA ALA A 89 -18.48 -21.15 26.69
C ALA A 89 -17.37 -21.54 25.68
N GLY A 90 -16.30 -20.74 25.57
CA GLY A 90 -15.20 -20.98 24.66
C GLY A 90 -15.39 -20.45 23.22
N LYS A 91 -16.53 -19.79 22.93
CA LYS A 91 -16.77 -19.14 21.63
C LYS A 91 -15.78 -18.00 21.44
N ILE A 92 -15.15 -17.94 20.26
CA ILE A 92 -14.19 -16.87 19.93
C ILE A 92 -14.94 -15.55 19.66
N LEU A 93 -14.55 -14.51 20.37
CA LEU A 93 -15.14 -13.16 20.26
C LEU A 93 -14.30 -12.22 19.39
N GLY A 94 -13.04 -12.55 19.14
CA GLY A 94 -12.16 -11.71 18.32
C GLY A 94 -10.93 -12.43 17.82
N TYR A 95 -10.36 -11.86 16.77
CA TYR A 95 -9.14 -12.37 16.12
C TYR A 95 -8.11 -11.26 15.96
N ARG A 96 -6.84 -11.64 16.01
CA ARG A 96 -5.71 -10.83 15.59
C ARG A 96 -5.09 -11.44 14.34
N ILE A 97 -4.86 -10.60 13.33
CA ILE A 97 -4.04 -10.95 12.16
C ILE A 97 -2.71 -10.24 12.32
N ASN A 98 -1.62 -10.98 12.20
CA ASN A 98 -0.27 -10.45 12.04
C ASN A 98 0.16 -10.73 10.60
N LEU A 99 0.60 -9.69 9.88
CA LEU A 99 1.28 -9.81 8.59
C LEU A 99 2.73 -9.45 8.76
N SER A 100 3.63 -10.25 8.21
CA SER A 100 5.05 -9.94 8.09
C SER A 100 5.47 -10.18 6.64
N ILE A 101 6.07 -9.17 6.01
CA ILE A 101 6.54 -9.23 4.63
C ILE A 101 7.96 -8.67 4.60
N THR A 102 8.92 -9.53 4.28
CA THR A 102 10.30 -9.13 4.01
C THR A 102 10.45 -8.88 2.51
N ILE A 103 10.98 -7.73 2.15
CA ILE A 103 11.20 -7.31 0.77
C ILE A 103 12.68 -7.01 0.60
N THR A 104 13.33 -7.76 -0.30
CA THR A 104 14.71 -7.51 -0.72
C THR A 104 14.70 -7.10 -2.19
N ILE A 105 15.40 -6.00 -2.48
CA ILE A 105 15.56 -5.45 -3.83
C ILE A 105 17.04 -5.38 -4.13
N GLN A 106 17.45 -5.98 -5.25
CA GLN A 106 18.83 -5.99 -5.72
C GLN A 106 18.92 -5.38 -7.12
N ASP A 107 19.97 -4.64 -7.38
CA ASP A 107 20.29 -4.16 -8.71
C ASP A 107 20.82 -5.32 -9.57
N VAL A 108 20.18 -5.57 -10.71
CA VAL A 108 20.55 -6.69 -11.60
C VAL A 108 21.93 -6.52 -12.22
N MET A 109 22.36 -5.27 -12.47
CA MET A 109 23.65 -4.98 -13.13
C MET A 109 24.84 -5.12 -12.17
N THR A 110 24.67 -4.64 -10.93
CA THR A 110 25.76 -4.60 -9.95
C THR A 110 25.71 -5.71 -8.91
N GLY A 111 24.53 -6.37 -8.77
CA GLY A 111 24.27 -7.34 -7.71
C GLY A 111 24.10 -6.71 -6.32
N ASN A 112 24.22 -5.39 -6.20
CA ASN A 112 24.14 -4.71 -4.91
C ASN A 112 22.71 -4.72 -4.36
N GLU A 113 22.60 -4.88 -3.05
CA GLU A 113 21.34 -4.74 -2.33
C GLU A 113 20.95 -3.26 -2.23
N ILE A 114 19.79 -2.91 -2.77
CA ILE A 114 19.19 -1.57 -2.70
C ILE A 114 18.36 -1.43 -1.44
N LEU A 115 17.56 -2.46 -1.12
CA LEU A 115 16.65 -2.50 0.00
C LEU A 115 16.57 -3.91 0.57
N ASN A 116 16.56 -4.02 1.90
CA ASN A 116 16.24 -5.25 2.61
C ASN A 116 15.50 -4.89 3.91
N GLU A 117 14.17 -4.94 3.85
CA GLU A 117 13.33 -4.47 4.95
C GLU A 117 12.24 -5.48 5.29
N ASN A 118 11.96 -5.60 6.57
CA ASN A 118 10.85 -6.38 7.10
C ASN A 118 9.74 -5.46 7.60
N PHE A 119 8.58 -5.54 6.98
CA PHE A 119 7.37 -4.82 7.35
C PHE A 119 6.46 -5.76 8.13
N SER A 120 6.22 -5.46 9.41
CA SER A 120 5.37 -6.27 10.28
C SER A 120 4.29 -5.42 10.94
N PHE A 121 3.03 -5.75 10.66
CA PHE A 121 1.87 -5.07 11.21
C PHE A 121 0.82 -6.08 11.69
N PHE A 122 0.02 -5.64 12.65
CA PHE A 122 -1.12 -6.41 13.11
C PHE A 122 -2.39 -5.57 13.15
N SER A 123 -3.50 -6.26 13.13
CA SER A 123 -4.83 -5.67 13.38
C SER A 123 -5.73 -6.68 14.08
N VAL A 124 -6.69 -6.15 14.83
CA VAL A 124 -7.69 -6.96 15.56
C VAL A 124 -9.07 -6.69 14.97
N TYR A 125 -9.89 -7.72 14.86
CA TYR A 125 -11.30 -7.59 14.46
C TYR A 125 -12.18 -8.52 15.29
N LYS A 126 -13.46 -8.15 15.44
CA LYS A 126 -14.44 -8.93 16.18
C LYS A 126 -14.97 -10.08 15.31
N ALA A 127 -15.15 -11.25 15.93
CA ALA A 127 -15.96 -12.30 15.33
C ALA A 127 -17.42 -11.83 15.25
N GLN A 128 -18.08 -12.12 14.14
CA GLN A 128 -19.49 -11.82 13.93
C GLN A 128 -20.31 -13.09 14.16
N ASP A 129 -21.62 -12.95 14.39
CA ASP A 129 -22.51 -14.10 14.57
C ASP A 129 -22.59 -14.94 13.29
N GLN A 130 -22.56 -14.30 12.13
CA GLN A 130 -22.44 -14.97 10.84
C GLN A 130 -20.99 -15.19 10.47
N PHE A 131 -20.63 -16.43 10.16
CA PHE A 131 -19.26 -16.79 9.76
C PHE A 131 -18.81 -16.04 8.48
N SER A 132 -19.72 -15.86 7.52
CA SER A 132 -19.44 -15.12 6.28
C SER A 132 -19.00 -13.66 6.53
N GLU A 133 -19.64 -13.00 7.50
CA GLU A 133 -19.26 -11.64 7.90
C GLU A 133 -17.90 -11.59 8.57
N THR A 134 -17.60 -12.57 9.41
CA THR A 134 -16.27 -12.72 10.02
C THR A 134 -15.20 -12.86 8.95
N ILE A 135 -15.42 -13.68 7.90
CA ILE A 135 -14.48 -13.84 6.76
C ILE A 135 -14.35 -12.54 5.97
N LYS A 136 -15.45 -11.81 5.76
CA LYS A 136 -15.41 -10.50 5.08
C LYS A 136 -14.52 -9.51 5.84
N LEU A 137 -14.70 -9.42 7.16
CA LEU A 137 -13.86 -8.58 8.03
C LEU A 137 -12.40 -9.01 8.02
N GLU A 138 -12.11 -10.31 8.03
CA GLU A 138 -10.75 -10.83 7.90
C GLU A 138 -10.09 -10.36 6.61
N ASN A 139 -10.80 -10.49 5.48
CA ASN A 139 -10.30 -10.08 4.18
C ASN A 139 -10.06 -8.55 4.12
N GLN A 140 -11.00 -7.75 4.62
CA GLN A 140 -10.85 -6.29 4.70
C GLN A 140 -9.66 -5.89 5.57
N THR A 141 -9.53 -6.51 6.75
CA THR A 141 -8.42 -6.27 7.68
C THR A 141 -7.09 -6.62 7.04
N THR A 142 -7.01 -7.78 6.39
CA THR A 142 -5.81 -8.21 5.66
C THR A 142 -5.46 -7.21 4.56
N GLN A 143 -6.44 -6.74 3.79
CA GLN A 143 -6.21 -5.78 2.71
C GLN A 143 -5.72 -4.42 3.24
N ASN A 144 -6.26 -3.95 4.36
CA ASN A 144 -5.81 -2.72 5.01
C ASN A 144 -4.35 -2.83 5.47
N LEU A 145 -3.96 -3.97 6.04
CA LEU A 145 -2.57 -4.22 6.43
C LEU A 145 -1.62 -4.25 5.23
N ILE A 146 -2.02 -4.88 4.12
CA ILE A 146 -1.24 -4.88 2.87
C ILE A 146 -1.07 -3.45 2.33
N ASN A 147 -2.13 -2.65 2.36
CA ASN A 147 -2.05 -1.25 1.92
C ASN A 147 -1.08 -0.44 2.78
N LYS A 148 -1.09 -0.66 4.11
CA LYS A 148 -0.16 -0.02 5.03
C LYS A 148 1.29 -0.44 4.76
N ILE A 149 1.54 -1.73 4.59
CA ILE A 149 2.88 -2.25 4.22
C ILE A 149 3.35 -1.62 2.91
N TYR A 150 2.46 -1.53 1.91
CA TYR A 150 2.80 -0.93 0.62
C TYR A 150 3.14 0.56 0.75
N GLN A 151 2.41 1.32 1.57
CA GLN A 151 2.72 2.73 1.81
C GLN A 151 4.10 2.91 2.45
N ASP A 152 4.41 2.12 3.50
CA ASP A 152 5.71 2.19 4.17
C ASP A 152 6.85 1.76 3.23
N LEU A 153 6.59 0.74 2.39
CA LEU A 153 7.53 0.32 1.35
C LEU A 153 7.82 1.46 0.36
N LEU A 154 6.80 2.21 -0.08
CA LEU A 154 7.02 3.35 -0.98
C LEU A 154 7.89 4.43 -0.35
N ILE A 155 7.71 4.70 0.96
CA ILE A 155 8.56 5.63 1.70
C ILE A 155 10.02 5.15 1.66
N LYS A 156 10.26 3.88 2.00
CA LYS A 156 11.61 3.30 2.00
C LYS A 156 12.24 3.27 0.60
N LEU A 157 11.46 2.97 -0.42
CA LEU A 157 11.93 3.02 -1.81
C LEU A 157 12.32 4.43 -2.24
N SER A 158 11.54 5.44 -1.85
CA SER A 158 11.86 6.84 -2.18
C SER A 158 13.16 7.30 -1.51
N GLU A 159 13.45 6.85 -0.28
CA GLU A 159 14.69 7.15 0.43
C GLU A 159 15.94 6.54 -0.23
N LYS A 160 15.78 5.41 -0.96
CA LYS A 160 16.90 4.64 -1.54
C LYS A 160 17.11 4.84 -3.04
N LEU A 161 16.07 5.26 -3.76
CA LEU A 161 16.10 5.39 -5.22
C LEU A 161 16.07 6.84 -5.72
N LEU A 162 15.85 7.82 -4.86
CA LEU A 162 15.98 9.25 -5.11
C LEU A 162 17.35 9.75 -4.65
#